data_feac0373935b450947ed8119dcef7277
#
_entry.id   feac0373935b450947ed8119dcef7277
#
_cell.length_a   1.000
_cell.length_b   1.000
_cell.length_c   1.000
_cell.angle_alpha   90.00
_cell.angle_beta   90.00
_cell.angle_gamma   90.00
#
_symmetry.space_group_name_H-M   'P 1'
#
loop_
_entity.id
_entity.type
_entity.pdbx_description
1 polymer ?
#
loop_
_entity_poly.entity_id
_entity_poly.type
_entity_poly.pdbx_seq_one_letter_code
_entity_poly.pdbx_strand_id
1 'polypeptide(L)'
;MRTSNIIGIAASALLLASCEFLDVVPAKRADFEDAMKNKYAVENWIYGRGYHEIQWQNPFYYWTIEQTTDDFVLPEGQAQDEAREKNYLMSHGMITSGNVPDTWWALYGAIGYINLFEQQLEEQNPSFLTEADKSLYRAHAKFLKAYYYLRVLQKFGPMAIVESYVDPSTDKSSFPGRSHFDYCVEYICRLLDDACADGGLPVANYNEQVDYGKGNQVICAALKSRLRLLAASPLWNGSFPFSQWQNTNFETPGYGKELVSYSFDIEKWRKAKTAARDAIDIAEANGRHLVTMSEMETMAANHKISTTDAAYWIPGLDTSTPEGVEFYKRVLLMRYAMAS
;
A
#
# COMPACT_ATOMS: atom_id res chain seq x y z
N MET A 1 7.70 -78.05 -6.37
CA MET A 1 6.81 -77.01 -6.82
C MET A 1 6.13 -76.18 -5.68
N ARG A 2 6.57 -76.29 -4.40
CA ARG A 2 5.95 -75.53 -3.29
C ARG A 2 6.76 -74.33 -2.78
N THR A 3 8.06 -74.33 -3.02
CA THR A 3 8.94 -73.20 -2.56
C THR A 3 8.98 -72.00 -3.45
N SER A 4 8.69 -72.14 -4.77
CA SER A 4 8.66 -71.06 -5.72
C SER A 4 7.48 -70.12 -5.52
N ASN A 5 6.33 -70.63 -5.06
CA ASN A 5 5.12 -69.79 -4.84
C ASN A 5 5.22 -68.97 -3.56
N ILE A 6 5.97 -69.40 -2.55
CA ILE A 6 6.17 -68.66 -1.30
C ILE A 6 7.08 -67.46 -1.51
N ILE A 7 8.10 -67.59 -2.36
CA ILE A 7 9.01 -66.51 -2.71
C ILE A 7 8.29 -65.41 -3.54
N GLY A 8 7.36 -65.82 -4.42
CA GLY A 8 6.55 -64.90 -5.21
C GLY A 8 5.59 -64.06 -4.35
N ILE A 9 4.98 -64.67 -3.33
CA ILE A 9 4.06 -63.98 -2.40
C ILE A 9 4.81 -63.02 -1.46
N ALA A 10 6.00 -63.38 -1.00
CA ALA A 10 6.84 -62.53 -0.16
C ALA A 10 7.40 -61.31 -0.95
N ALA A 11 7.76 -61.48 -2.21
CA ALA A 11 8.19 -60.40 -3.07
C ALA A 11 7.05 -59.42 -3.41
N SER A 12 5.82 -59.93 -3.59
CA SER A 12 4.63 -59.07 -3.83
C SER A 12 4.21 -58.29 -2.59
N ALA A 13 4.38 -58.84 -1.37
CA ALA A 13 4.09 -58.14 -0.12
C ALA A 13 5.08 -57.02 0.18
N LEU A 14 6.34 -57.16 -0.22
CA LEU A 14 7.37 -56.11 -0.09
C LEU A 14 7.19 -54.92 -1.07
N LEU A 15 6.52 -55.14 -2.20
CA LEU A 15 6.19 -54.08 -3.15
C LEU A 15 4.96 -53.23 -2.75
N LEU A 16 4.11 -53.74 -1.84
CA LEU A 16 2.95 -53.01 -1.32
C LEU A 16 3.28 -52.15 -0.09
N ALA A 17 4.42 -52.34 0.55
CA ALA A 17 4.89 -51.53 1.67
C ALA A 17 5.65 -50.25 1.24
N SER A 18 5.81 -50.03 -0.08
CA SER A 18 6.55 -48.87 -0.64
C SER A 18 5.69 -47.64 -0.87
N CYS A 19 4.41 -47.64 -0.53
CA CYS A 19 3.53 -46.49 -0.80
C CYS A 19 3.55 -45.38 0.27
N GLU A 20 4.20 -45.59 1.43
CA GLU A 20 4.34 -44.50 2.41
C GLU A 20 5.50 -43.54 2.14
N PHE A 21 6.36 -43.81 1.16
CA PHE A 21 7.49 -42.95 0.84
C PHE A 21 7.09 -41.72 -0.06
N LEU A 22 5.88 -41.71 -0.59
CA LEU A 22 5.38 -40.60 -1.43
C LEU A 22 4.64 -39.53 -0.63
N ASP A 23 4.44 -39.74 0.66
CA ASP A 23 3.79 -38.75 1.55
C ASP A 23 4.80 -37.91 2.34
N VAL A 24 6.03 -37.81 1.84
CA VAL A 24 6.98 -36.83 2.36
C VAL A 24 6.56 -35.47 1.78
N VAL A 25 5.65 -34.78 2.47
CA VAL A 25 5.48 -33.36 2.33
C VAL A 25 6.87 -32.72 2.41
N PRO A 26 7.34 -32.01 1.37
CA PRO A 26 8.67 -31.41 1.41
C PRO A 26 8.76 -30.56 2.67
N ALA A 27 9.73 -30.86 3.54
CA ALA A 27 9.95 -30.23 4.85
C ALA A 27 10.21 -28.71 4.79
N LYS A 28 9.89 -28.05 3.68
CA LYS A 28 10.09 -26.62 3.41
C LYS A 28 8.83 -25.86 2.95
N ARG A 29 7.67 -26.49 2.85
CA ARG A 29 6.41 -25.74 2.72
C ARG A 29 5.85 -25.57 4.13
N ALA A 30 6.02 -24.36 4.69
CA ALA A 30 5.26 -24.00 5.87
C ALA A 30 3.78 -24.14 5.53
N ASP A 31 3.08 -25.05 6.22
CA ASP A 31 1.63 -25.16 6.14
C ASP A 31 0.98 -23.94 6.82
N PHE A 32 -0.28 -23.69 6.54
CA PHE A 32 -1.03 -22.59 7.21
C PHE A 32 -1.08 -22.81 8.73
N GLU A 33 -1.08 -24.06 9.20
CA GLU A 33 -0.93 -24.37 10.62
C GLU A 33 0.40 -23.87 11.19
N ASP A 34 1.49 -23.98 10.43
CA ASP A 34 2.79 -23.44 10.82
C ASP A 34 2.81 -21.91 10.85
N ALA A 35 2.10 -21.24 9.96
CA ALA A 35 1.98 -19.79 9.90
C ALA A 35 1.15 -19.22 11.05
N MET A 36 0.27 -20.02 11.66
CA MET A 36 -0.60 -19.63 12.78
C MET A 36 -0.23 -20.30 14.11
N LYS A 37 0.94 -20.99 14.22
CA LYS A 37 1.31 -21.79 15.39
C LYS A 37 1.69 -21.04 16.66
N ASN A 38 2.08 -19.77 16.53
CA ASN A 38 2.41 -18.89 17.66
C ASN A 38 2.29 -17.41 17.26
N LYS A 39 2.29 -16.54 18.28
CA LYS A 39 2.13 -15.10 18.08
C LYS A 39 3.17 -14.50 17.12
N TYR A 40 4.43 -14.92 17.22
CA TYR A 40 5.49 -14.44 16.34
C TYR A 40 5.24 -14.81 14.86
N ALA A 41 4.74 -16.01 14.59
CA ALA A 41 4.41 -16.43 13.23
C ALA A 41 3.25 -15.59 12.64
N VAL A 42 2.20 -15.34 13.44
CA VAL A 42 1.07 -14.47 13.05
C VAL A 42 1.54 -13.04 12.80
N GLU A 43 2.34 -12.49 13.70
CA GLU A 43 2.91 -11.14 13.55
C GLU A 43 3.84 -11.03 12.33
N ASN A 44 4.64 -12.05 12.06
CA ASN A 44 5.48 -12.07 10.86
C ASN A 44 4.63 -12.15 9.58
N TRP A 45 3.48 -12.80 9.61
CA TRP A 45 2.56 -12.79 8.48
C TRP A 45 2.03 -11.38 8.22
N ILE A 46 1.42 -10.74 9.23
CA ILE A 46 0.80 -9.42 9.01
C ILE A 46 1.82 -8.28 8.90
N TYR A 47 2.81 -8.21 9.79
CA TYR A 47 3.77 -7.10 9.81
C TYR A 47 4.96 -7.31 8.86
N GLY A 48 5.42 -8.55 8.69
CA GLY A 48 6.49 -8.86 7.76
C GLY A 48 5.99 -8.91 6.32
N ARG A 49 5.17 -9.91 6.00
CA ARG A 49 4.73 -10.13 4.62
C ARG A 49 3.59 -9.20 4.21
N GLY A 50 2.66 -8.88 5.11
CA GLY A 50 1.53 -8.00 4.81
C GLY A 50 1.95 -6.59 4.40
N TYR A 51 2.97 -6.04 5.05
CA TYR A 51 3.54 -4.72 4.74
C TYR A 51 4.58 -4.73 3.61
N HIS A 52 5.00 -5.89 3.12
CA HIS A 52 6.12 -6.03 2.19
C HIS A 52 5.98 -5.16 0.93
N GLU A 53 4.79 -5.10 0.32
CA GLU A 53 4.59 -4.34 -0.92
C GLU A 53 4.64 -2.82 -0.73
N ILE A 54 4.53 -2.31 0.50
CA ILE A 54 4.59 -0.85 0.78
C ILE A 54 5.95 -0.29 0.36
N GLN A 55 7.04 -1.00 0.59
CA GLN A 55 8.39 -0.55 0.23
C GLN A 55 8.55 -0.27 -1.28
N TRP A 56 7.85 -1.05 -2.12
CA TRP A 56 7.88 -0.89 -3.57
C TRP A 56 7.00 0.26 -4.07
N GLN A 57 6.25 0.89 -3.19
CA GLN A 57 5.43 2.06 -3.48
C GLN A 57 6.13 3.37 -3.09
N ASN A 58 7.41 3.32 -2.74
CA ASN A 58 8.24 4.49 -2.43
C ASN A 58 8.43 5.34 -3.70
N PRO A 59 8.17 6.68 -3.66
CA PRO A 59 8.31 7.56 -4.82
C PRO A 59 9.75 7.65 -5.38
N PHE A 60 10.76 7.31 -4.59
CA PHE A 60 12.16 7.28 -5.01
C PHE A 60 12.64 5.90 -5.48
N TYR A 61 11.76 4.92 -5.47
CA TYR A 61 12.05 3.56 -5.87
C TYR A 61 11.38 3.21 -7.20
N TYR A 62 11.36 1.93 -7.58
CA TYR A 62 10.81 1.47 -8.86
C TYR A 62 9.30 1.69 -8.96
N TRP A 63 8.79 1.94 -10.16
CA TRP A 63 7.38 1.79 -10.54
C TRP A 63 6.39 2.73 -9.86
N THR A 64 6.80 3.90 -9.43
CA THR A 64 5.88 4.83 -8.77
C THR A 64 5.33 5.86 -9.73
N ILE A 65 4.03 6.13 -9.62
CA ILE A 65 3.34 7.11 -10.46
C ILE A 65 3.88 8.53 -10.26
N GLU A 66 4.45 8.81 -9.09
CA GLU A 66 5.04 10.10 -8.75
C GLU A 66 6.18 10.47 -9.70
N GLN A 67 6.88 9.48 -10.27
CA GLN A 67 7.93 9.71 -11.27
C GLN A 67 7.40 10.12 -12.65
N THR A 68 6.10 10.13 -12.84
CA THR A 68 5.43 10.54 -14.09
C THR A 68 4.73 11.89 -13.97
N THR A 69 4.89 12.58 -12.84
CA THR A 69 4.32 13.89 -12.59
C THR A 69 5.36 14.99 -12.81
N ASP A 70 4.93 16.25 -12.80
CA ASP A 70 5.80 17.44 -12.87
C ASP A 70 6.55 17.75 -11.57
N ASP A 71 6.22 17.05 -10.48
CA ASP A 71 6.95 17.15 -9.21
C ASP A 71 8.29 16.39 -9.23
N PHE A 72 8.52 15.53 -10.22
CA PHE A 72 9.69 14.66 -10.27
C PHE A 72 10.21 14.50 -11.69
N VAL A 73 11.49 14.78 -11.89
CA VAL A 73 12.20 14.58 -13.17
C VAL A 73 13.24 13.49 -13.03
N LEU A 74 13.13 12.43 -13.83
CA LEU A 74 14.16 11.40 -13.93
C LEU A 74 15.33 11.92 -14.79
N PRO A 75 16.57 11.89 -14.30
CA PRO A 75 17.74 12.14 -15.14
C PRO A 75 17.81 11.15 -16.31
N GLU A 76 18.21 11.62 -17.49
CA GLU A 76 18.32 10.81 -18.72
C GLU A 76 19.13 9.52 -18.51
N GLY A 77 20.22 9.57 -17.76
CA GLY A 77 21.03 8.39 -17.44
C GLY A 77 20.33 7.34 -16.60
N GLN A 78 19.26 7.69 -15.89
CA GLN A 78 18.44 6.73 -15.12
C GLN A 78 17.28 6.14 -15.92
N ALA A 79 16.96 6.73 -17.07
CA ALA A 79 15.98 6.16 -18.01
C ALA A 79 16.43 4.82 -18.61
N GLN A 80 17.73 4.52 -18.54
CA GLN A 80 18.32 3.25 -19.01
C GLN A 80 18.18 2.10 -18.02
N ASP A 81 17.74 2.36 -16.78
CA ASP A 81 17.40 1.32 -15.80
C ASP A 81 16.04 0.71 -16.21
N GLU A 82 16.02 -0.58 -16.53
CA GLU A 82 14.82 -1.32 -16.97
C GLU A 82 13.61 -1.06 -16.06
N ALA A 83 13.84 -0.91 -14.76
CA ALA A 83 12.77 -0.66 -13.80
C ALA A 83 12.20 0.76 -13.87
N ARG A 84 12.95 1.74 -14.38
CA ARG A 84 12.55 3.16 -14.49
C ARG A 84 12.19 3.55 -15.92
N GLU A 85 12.61 2.77 -16.90
CA GLU A 85 12.34 3.01 -18.32
C GLU A 85 10.86 3.25 -18.57
N LYS A 86 9.98 2.43 -18.01
CA LYS A 86 8.53 2.56 -18.22
C LYS A 86 7.95 3.86 -17.65
N ASN A 87 8.46 4.34 -16.52
CA ASN A 87 8.05 5.63 -15.97
C ASN A 87 8.57 6.78 -16.84
N TYR A 88 9.79 6.69 -17.34
CA TYR A 88 10.34 7.64 -18.31
C TYR A 88 9.50 7.68 -19.59
N LEU A 89 9.18 6.54 -20.17
CA LEU A 89 8.32 6.45 -21.35
C LEU A 89 6.93 7.05 -21.09
N MET A 90 6.38 6.86 -19.89
CA MET A 90 5.10 7.43 -19.51
C MET A 90 5.15 8.97 -19.43
N SER A 91 6.15 9.53 -18.77
CA SER A 91 6.30 10.99 -18.66
C SER A 91 6.55 11.68 -20.00
N HIS A 92 7.06 10.95 -21.00
CA HIS A 92 7.28 11.45 -22.37
C HIS A 92 6.16 11.09 -23.35
N GLY A 93 5.04 10.53 -22.89
CA GLY A 93 3.92 10.14 -23.74
C GLY A 93 4.20 8.99 -24.70
N MET A 94 5.19 8.15 -24.39
CA MET A 94 5.65 7.04 -25.24
C MET A 94 5.06 5.68 -24.82
N ILE A 95 4.07 5.66 -23.93
CA ILE A 95 3.41 4.43 -23.49
C ILE A 95 2.44 3.93 -24.55
N THR A 96 2.48 2.63 -24.76
CA THR A 96 1.57 1.87 -25.61
C THR A 96 0.97 0.72 -24.81
N SER A 97 -0.05 0.05 -25.35
CA SER A 97 -0.63 -1.15 -24.73
C SER A 97 0.37 -2.30 -24.51
N GLY A 98 1.49 -2.28 -25.24
CA GLY A 98 2.54 -3.32 -25.16
C GLY A 98 3.65 -3.03 -24.14
N ASN A 99 3.76 -1.79 -23.67
CA ASN A 99 4.84 -1.38 -22.75
C ASN A 99 4.35 -0.67 -21.47
N VAL A 100 3.06 -0.70 -21.19
CA VAL A 100 2.49 -0.12 -19.97
C VAL A 100 3.07 -0.80 -18.71
N PRO A 101 3.39 -0.04 -17.62
CA PRO A 101 3.85 -0.63 -16.39
C PRO A 101 2.83 -1.60 -15.80
N ASP A 102 3.22 -2.86 -15.64
CA ASP A 102 2.38 -3.90 -15.05
C ASP A 102 2.77 -4.16 -13.60
N THR A 103 2.15 -3.41 -12.70
CA THR A 103 2.25 -3.66 -11.23
C THR A 103 0.93 -4.14 -10.64
N TRP A 104 -0.06 -4.42 -11.48
CA TRP A 104 -1.38 -4.89 -11.07
C TRP A 104 -1.29 -6.20 -10.27
N TRP A 105 -0.52 -7.16 -10.78
CA TRP A 105 -0.35 -8.47 -10.15
C TRP A 105 0.25 -8.39 -8.74
N ALA A 106 1.20 -7.49 -8.49
CA ALA A 106 1.84 -7.34 -7.18
C ALA A 106 0.85 -6.81 -6.13
N LEU A 107 0.07 -5.77 -6.50
CA LEU A 107 -0.93 -5.18 -5.61
C LEU A 107 -2.08 -6.15 -5.30
N TYR A 108 -2.62 -6.85 -6.32
CA TYR A 108 -3.65 -7.86 -6.10
C TYR A 108 -3.11 -9.10 -5.39
N GLY A 109 -1.85 -9.46 -5.62
CA GLY A 109 -1.17 -10.50 -4.86
C GLY A 109 -1.09 -10.16 -3.37
N ALA A 110 -0.76 -8.90 -3.04
CA ALA A 110 -0.74 -8.42 -1.66
C ALA A 110 -2.17 -8.43 -1.04
N ILE A 111 -3.19 -7.97 -1.77
CA ILE A 111 -4.59 -8.03 -1.33
C ILE A 111 -5.03 -9.48 -1.08
N GLY A 112 -4.74 -10.40 -2.01
CA GLY A 112 -5.06 -11.81 -1.85
C GLY A 112 -4.37 -12.44 -0.64
N TYR A 113 -3.12 -12.05 -0.38
CA TYR A 113 -2.36 -12.49 0.77
C TYR A 113 -2.96 -12.02 2.12
N ILE A 114 -3.47 -10.78 2.14
CA ILE A 114 -4.18 -10.25 3.31
C ILE A 114 -5.55 -10.91 3.49
N ASN A 115 -6.29 -11.15 2.39
CA ASN A 115 -7.55 -11.88 2.46
C ASN A 115 -7.36 -13.29 3.01
N LEU A 116 -6.28 -13.98 2.60
CA LEU A 116 -5.92 -15.30 3.14
C LEU A 116 -5.58 -15.21 4.63
N PHE A 117 -4.84 -14.16 5.05
CA PHE A 117 -4.55 -13.94 6.47
C PHE A 117 -5.84 -13.78 7.29
N GLU A 118 -6.78 -12.95 6.84
CA GLU A 118 -8.06 -12.74 7.53
C GLU A 118 -8.85 -14.06 7.64
N GLN A 119 -8.91 -14.83 6.55
CA GLN A 119 -9.57 -16.15 6.54
C GLN A 119 -8.91 -17.11 7.54
N GLN A 120 -7.58 -17.24 7.52
CA GLN A 120 -6.87 -18.16 8.41
C GLN A 120 -6.96 -17.71 9.87
N LEU A 121 -6.93 -16.42 10.17
CA LEU A 121 -7.12 -15.90 11.52
C LEU A 121 -8.51 -16.27 12.07
N GLU A 122 -9.54 -16.26 11.23
CA GLU A 122 -10.90 -16.64 11.61
C GLU A 122 -11.07 -18.15 11.75
N GLU A 123 -10.61 -18.93 10.76
CA GLU A 123 -10.76 -20.40 10.74
C GLU A 123 -9.96 -21.08 11.86
N GLN A 124 -8.70 -20.69 12.06
CA GLN A 124 -7.82 -21.27 13.07
C GLN A 124 -8.14 -20.77 14.49
N ASN A 125 -8.62 -19.53 14.58
CA ASN A 125 -8.96 -18.86 15.84
C ASN A 125 -7.96 -19.15 16.97
N PRO A 126 -6.67 -18.80 16.84
CA PRO A 126 -5.60 -19.26 17.73
C PRO A 126 -5.86 -18.87 19.18
N SER A 127 -5.88 -19.85 20.09
CA SER A 127 -6.21 -19.63 21.52
C SER A 127 -5.11 -18.89 22.29
N PHE A 128 -3.88 -18.83 21.76
CA PHE A 128 -2.77 -18.06 22.35
C PHE A 128 -2.86 -16.56 22.07
N LEU A 129 -3.75 -16.10 21.15
CA LEU A 129 -4.02 -14.70 20.90
C LEU A 129 -5.19 -14.21 21.76
N THR A 130 -5.03 -13.04 22.34
CA THR A 130 -6.13 -12.35 22.99
C THR A 130 -7.10 -11.76 21.95
N GLU A 131 -8.34 -11.44 22.32
CA GLU A 131 -9.26 -10.76 21.40
C GLU A 131 -8.75 -9.38 21.00
N ALA A 132 -8.00 -8.71 21.86
CA ALA A 132 -7.33 -7.44 21.53
C ALA A 132 -6.26 -7.65 20.44
N ASP A 133 -5.43 -8.71 20.53
CA ASP A 133 -4.47 -9.05 19.46
C ASP A 133 -5.18 -9.31 18.13
N LYS A 134 -6.24 -10.12 18.15
CA LYS A 134 -7.01 -10.45 16.93
C LYS A 134 -7.67 -9.20 16.32
N SER A 135 -8.23 -8.33 17.17
CA SER A 135 -8.82 -7.07 16.72
C SER A 135 -7.79 -6.16 16.06
N LEU A 136 -6.62 -6.01 16.69
CA LEU A 136 -5.52 -5.22 16.15
C LEU A 136 -5.00 -5.77 14.81
N TYR A 137 -4.85 -7.09 14.69
CA TYR A 137 -4.38 -7.69 13.42
C TYR A 137 -5.41 -7.57 12.30
N ARG A 138 -6.72 -7.70 12.60
CA ARG A 138 -7.79 -7.41 11.63
C ARG A 138 -7.79 -5.95 11.20
N ALA A 139 -7.51 -5.02 12.12
CA ALA A 139 -7.41 -3.60 11.81
C ALA A 139 -6.22 -3.30 10.87
N HIS A 140 -5.06 -3.92 11.11
CA HIS A 140 -3.93 -3.84 10.18
C HIS A 140 -4.24 -4.46 8.81
N ALA A 141 -4.97 -5.56 8.77
CA ALA A 141 -5.41 -6.17 7.50
C ALA A 141 -6.30 -5.22 6.70
N LYS A 142 -7.29 -4.59 7.33
CA LYS A 142 -8.16 -3.57 6.70
C LYS A 142 -7.38 -2.36 6.21
N PHE A 143 -6.45 -1.84 7.01
CA PHE A 143 -5.56 -0.75 6.63
C PHE A 143 -4.73 -1.10 5.39
N LEU A 144 -4.10 -2.27 5.36
CA LEU A 144 -3.28 -2.73 4.24
C LEU A 144 -4.11 -2.92 2.97
N LYS A 145 -5.30 -3.53 3.08
CA LYS A 145 -6.23 -3.64 1.94
C LYS A 145 -6.60 -2.26 1.41
N ALA A 146 -6.94 -1.30 2.30
CA ALA A 146 -7.25 0.07 1.92
C ALA A 146 -6.09 0.74 1.19
N TYR A 147 -4.86 0.60 1.72
CA TYR A 147 -3.66 1.15 1.11
C TYR A 147 -3.39 0.56 -0.28
N TYR A 148 -3.44 -0.77 -0.41
CA TYR A 148 -3.19 -1.42 -1.70
C TYR A 148 -4.27 -1.10 -2.74
N TYR A 149 -5.54 -1.07 -2.35
CA TYR A 149 -6.62 -0.62 -3.22
C TYR A 149 -6.49 0.85 -3.62
N LEU A 150 -6.04 1.72 -2.72
CA LEU A 150 -5.73 3.11 -3.06
C LEU A 150 -4.65 3.18 -4.15
N ARG A 151 -3.59 2.37 -4.04
CA ARG A 151 -2.53 2.33 -5.07
C ARG A 151 -3.03 1.76 -6.39
N VAL A 152 -3.89 0.74 -6.37
CA VAL A 152 -4.57 0.24 -7.58
C VAL A 152 -5.41 1.35 -8.21
N LEU A 153 -6.24 2.03 -7.42
CA LEU A 153 -7.11 3.10 -7.90
C LEU A 153 -6.34 4.27 -8.51
N GLN A 154 -5.22 4.68 -7.90
CA GLN A 154 -4.36 5.75 -8.41
C GLN A 154 -3.70 5.39 -9.74
N LYS A 155 -3.25 4.14 -9.91
CA LYS A 155 -2.52 3.70 -11.10
C LYS A 155 -3.43 3.29 -12.26
N PHE A 156 -4.57 2.68 -11.96
CA PHE A 156 -5.40 1.99 -12.96
C PHE A 156 -6.85 2.49 -13.01
N GLY A 157 -7.24 3.44 -12.16
CA GLY A 157 -8.60 3.93 -12.06
C GLY A 157 -9.57 2.87 -11.49
N PRO A 158 -10.82 2.81 -11.98
CA PRO A 158 -11.80 1.81 -11.59
C PRO A 158 -11.22 0.41 -11.49
N MET A 159 -11.52 -0.30 -10.42
CA MET A 159 -10.85 -1.55 -10.07
C MET A 159 -11.83 -2.64 -9.65
N ALA A 160 -11.43 -3.90 -9.79
CA ALA A 160 -12.17 -5.02 -9.22
C ALA A 160 -11.96 -5.08 -7.71
N ILE A 161 -13.06 -5.21 -6.95
CA ILE A 161 -13.01 -5.35 -5.49
C ILE A 161 -13.15 -6.84 -5.16
N VAL A 162 -12.13 -7.40 -4.53
CA VAL A 162 -12.06 -8.81 -4.09
C VAL A 162 -12.02 -8.81 -2.57
N GLU A 163 -13.18 -9.03 -1.93
CA GLU A 163 -13.34 -8.82 -0.49
C GLU A 163 -12.78 -9.96 0.38
N SER A 164 -12.75 -11.17 -0.17
CA SER A 164 -12.30 -12.40 0.52
C SER A 164 -11.24 -13.13 -0.28
N TYR A 165 -10.62 -14.13 0.34
CA TYR A 165 -9.66 -15.00 -0.33
C TYR A 165 -10.34 -15.76 -1.47
N VAL A 166 -9.65 -15.83 -2.59
CA VAL A 166 -10.06 -16.59 -3.76
C VAL A 166 -8.97 -17.62 -4.07
N ASP A 167 -9.36 -18.89 -4.12
CA ASP A 167 -8.45 -19.97 -4.45
C ASP A 167 -7.87 -19.80 -5.86
N PRO A 168 -6.56 -20.01 -6.07
CA PRO A 168 -5.93 -19.89 -7.40
C PRO A 168 -6.53 -20.80 -8.49
N SER A 169 -7.21 -21.87 -8.11
CA SER A 169 -7.91 -22.76 -9.04
C SER A 169 -9.29 -22.25 -9.50
N THR A 170 -9.77 -21.14 -8.91
CA THR A 170 -11.07 -20.55 -9.23
C THR A 170 -11.14 -20.10 -10.69
N ASP A 171 -12.24 -20.38 -11.35
CA ASP A 171 -12.43 -19.98 -12.75
C ASP A 171 -12.38 -18.44 -12.88
N LYS A 172 -11.65 -17.97 -13.87
CA LYS A 172 -11.47 -16.53 -14.11
C LYS A 172 -12.76 -15.78 -14.39
N SER A 173 -13.79 -16.45 -14.90
CA SER A 173 -15.11 -15.87 -15.18
C SER A 173 -15.89 -15.49 -13.91
N SER A 174 -15.52 -16.05 -12.76
CA SER A 174 -16.15 -15.74 -11.47
C SER A 174 -15.62 -14.51 -10.78
N PHE A 175 -14.51 -13.93 -11.27
CA PHE A 175 -13.98 -12.69 -10.73
C PHE A 175 -14.88 -11.50 -11.09
N PRO A 176 -15.08 -10.53 -10.17
CA PRO A 176 -15.86 -9.34 -10.44
C PRO A 176 -15.20 -8.47 -11.52
N GLY A 177 -16.01 -7.76 -12.29
CA GLY A 177 -15.54 -6.68 -13.14
C GLY A 177 -15.05 -5.49 -12.33
N ARG A 178 -14.61 -4.44 -13.02
CA ARG A 178 -14.22 -3.18 -12.38
C ARG A 178 -15.44 -2.50 -11.77
N SER A 179 -15.34 -2.08 -10.53
CA SER A 179 -16.37 -1.26 -9.87
C SER A 179 -16.21 0.20 -10.25
N HIS A 180 -17.34 0.94 -10.25
CA HIS A 180 -17.35 2.39 -10.49
C HIS A 180 -16.34 3.11 -9.57
N PHE A 181 -15.67 4.15 -10.10
CA PHE A 181 -14.64 4.88 -9.37
C PHE A 181 -15.10 5.37 -8.00
N ASP A 182 -16.27 5.99 -7.92
CA ASP A 182 -16.80 6.53 -6.67
C ASP A 182 -17.15 5.42 -5.67
N TYR A 183 -17.61 4.27 -6.14
CA TYR A 183 -17.82 3.09 -5.30
C TYR A 183 -16.50 2.59 -4.72
N CYS A 184 -15.44 2.54 -5.52
CA CYS A 184 -14.10 2.19 -5.06
C CYS A 184 -13.59 3.16 -3.98
N VAL A 185 -13.82 4.47 -4.16
CA VAL A 185 -13.47 5.50 -3.16
C VAL A 185 -14.19 5.27 -1.83
N GLU A 186 -15.51 5.04 -1.86
CA GLU A 186 -16.28 4.77 -0.63
C GLU A 186 -15.86 3.45 0.03
N TYR A 187 -15.56 2.42 -0.76
CA TYR A 187 -15.04 1.16 -0.25
C TYR A 187 -13.73 1.31 0.51
N ILE A 188 -12.76 2.03 -0.07
CA ILE A 188 -11.47 2.29 0.56
C ILE A 188 -11.64 3.13 1.84
N CYS A 189 -12.49 4.17 1.80
CA CYS A 189 -12.79 4.98 2.98
C CYS A 189 -13.38 4.14 4.12
N ARG A 190 -14.32 3.25 3.80
CA ARG A 190 -14.91 2.32 4.79
C ARG A 190 -13.86 1.40 5.41
N LEU A 191 -12.94 0.83 4.62
CA LEU A 191 -11.85 0.03 5.17
C LEU A 191 -10.96 0.82 6.13
N LEU A 192 -10.65 2.10 5.82
CA LEU A 192 -9.89 2.97 6.70
C LEU A 192 -10.65 3.29 7.99
N ASP A 193 -11.96 3.57 7.90
CA ASP A 193 -12.82 3.83 9.05
C ASP A 193 -12.94 2.57 9.94
N ASP A 194 -13.15 1.41 9.35
CA ASP A 194 -13.22 0.12 10.05
C ASP A 194 -11.89 -0.25 10.72
N ALA A 195 -10.76 0.12 10.13
CA ALA A 195 -9.44 -0.10 10.74
C ALA A 195 -9.24 0.79 11.98
N CYS A 196 -9.91 1.93 12.04
CA CYS A 196 -9.84 2.89 13.16
C CYS A 196 -10.94 2.69 14.22
N ALA A 197 -11.85 1.72 14.04
CA ALA A 197 -12.94 1.44 15.00
C ALA A 197 -12.39 0.98 16.36
N ASP A 198 -13.25 0.92 17.37
CA ASP A 198 -12.89 0.53 18.73
C ASP A 198 -12.13 -0.80 18.77
N GLY A 199 -11.01 -0.81 19.48
CA GLY A 199 -10.10 -1.96 19.53
C GLY A 199 -9.26 -2.17 18.26
N GLY A 200 -9.31 -1.24 17.29
CA GLY A 200 -8.54 -1.24 16.05
C GLY A 200 -7.16 -0.60 16.18
N LEU A 201 -6.75 0.16 15.14
CA LEU A 201 -5.45 0.81 15.10
C LEU A 201 -5.30 1.86 16.20
N PRO A 202 -4.09 2.01 16.80
CA PRO A 202 -3.80 3.08 17.74
C PRO A 202 -3.92 4.45 17.07
N VAL A 203 -4.20 5.49 17.86
CA VAL A 203 -4.33 6.86 17.31
C VAL A 203 -3.02 7.30 16.67
N ALA A 204 -1.90 7.08 17.35
CA ALA A 204 -0.55 7.33 16.86
C ALA A 204 0.39 6.22 17.35
N ASN A 205 1.57 6.12 16.74
CA ASN A 205 2.57 5.14 17.17
C ASN A 205 3.27 5.65 18.42
N TYR A 206 3.24 4.85 19.50
CA TYR A 206 3.83 5.22 20.77
C TYR A 206 5.28 4.76 20.94
N ASN A 207 5.68 3.70 20.24
CA ASN A 207 7.04 3.18 20.27
C ASN A 207 7.65 3.28 18.88
N GLU A 208 8.44 4.32 18.66
CA GLU A 208 9.06 4.60 17.37
C GLU A 208 10.01 3.48 16.89
N GLN A 209 10.60 2.73 17.81
CA GLN A 209 11.50 1.62 17.46
C GLN A 209 10.77 0.38 16.92
N VAL A 210 9.56 0.14 17.40
CA VAL A 210 8.78 -1.08 17.09
C VAL A 210 7.66 -0.80 16.09
N ASP A 211 7.04 0.40 16.18
CA ASP A 211 5.82 0.73 15.44
C ASP A 211 6.07 1.66 14.25
N TYR A 212 7.32 2.06 14.02
CA TYR A 212 7.67 2.90 12.89
C TYR A 212 7.26 2.22 11.56
N GLY A 213 6.51 2.96 10.73
CA GLY A 213 6.00 2.44 9.46
C GLY A 213 4.71 1.62 9.53
N LYS A 214 4.21 1.28 10.72
CA LYS A 214 2.91 0.62 10.87
C LYS A 214 1.76 1.61 10.73
N GLY A 215 0.60 1.12 10.25
CA GLY A 215 -0.64 1.89 10.17
C GLY A 215 -1.11 2.38 11.54
N ASN A 216 -1.65 3.59 11.57
CA ASN A 216 -2.32 4.20 12.73
C ASN A 216 -3.43 5.14 12.24
N GLN A 217 -4.25 5.68 13.15
CA GLN A 217 -5.40 6.51 12.77
C GLN A 217 -4.98 7.83 12.09
N VAL A 218 -3.84 8.43 12.47
CA VAL A 218 -3.30 9.64 11.80
C VAL A 218 -2.98 9.32 10.33
N ILE A 219 -2.33 8.19 10.05
CA ILE A 219 -2.03 7.74 8.69
C ILE A 219 -3.33 7.44 7.91
N CYS A 220 -4.30 6.78 8.54
CA CYS A 220 -5.61 6.52 7.91
C CYS A 220 -6.31 7.82 7.50
N ALA A 221 -6.34 8.82 8.37
CA ALA A 221 -6.93 10.12 8.08
C ALA A 221 -6.20 10.84 6.92
N ALA A 222 -4.88 10.80 6.89
CA ALA A 222 -4.07 11.37 5.79
C ALA A 222 -4.35 10.67 4.46
N LEU A 223 -4.43 9.33 4.44
CA LEU A 223 -4.77 8.56 3.23
C LEU A 223 -6.19 8.88 2.74
N LYS A 224 -7.15 8.99 3.67
CA LYS A 224 -8.54 9.35 3.37
C LYS A 224 -8.63 10.76 2.76
N SER A 225 -7.87 11.72 3.29
CA SER A 225 -7.75 13.07 2.75
C SER A 225 -7.24 13.06 1.30
N ARG A 226 -6.12 12.36 1.03
CA ARG A 226 -5.58 12.23 -0.33
C ARG A 226 -6.57 11.57 -1.29
N LEU A 227 -7.25 10.52 -0.86
CA LEU A 227 -8.23 9.81 -1.67
C LEU A 227 -9.43 10.70 -2.01
N ARG A 228 -9.97 11.44 -1.04
CA ARG A 228 -11.09 12.36 -1.24
C ARG A 228 -10.70 13.51 -2.18
N LEU A 229 -9.48 14.03 -2.06
CA LEU A 229 -8.96 15.06 -2.98
C LEU A 229 -8.83 14.51 -4.41
N LEU A 230 -8.28 13.29 -4.57
CA LEU A 230 -8.22 12.62 -5.87
C LEU A 230 -9.62 12.49 -6.49
N ALA A 231 -10.60 12.04 -5.71
CA ALA A 231 -11.98 11.87 -6.18
C ALA A 231 -12.69 13.18 -6.55
N ALA A 232 -12.29 14.29 -5.93
CA ALA A 232 -12.81 15.64 -6.25
C ALA A 232 -12.12 16.28 -7.46
N SER A 233 -10.95 15.76 -7.88
CA SER A 233 -10.20 16.32 -9.01
C SER A 233 -11.00 16.29 -10.32
N PRO A 234 -10.76 17.22 -11.27
CA PRO A 234 -11.54 17.31 -12.50
C PRO A 234 -11.65 15.99 -13.26
N LEU A 235 -10.57 15.21 -13.35
CA LEU A 235 -10.56 13.93 -14.05
C LEU A 235 -11.66 12.98 -13.54
N TRP A 236 -11.85 12.88 -12.22
CA TRP A 236 -12.80 11.95 -11.58
C TRP A 236 -14.11 12.64 -11.16
N ASN A 237 -14.26 13.91 -11.49
CA ASN A 237 -15.43 14.73 -11.13
C ASN A 237 -15.98 15.48 -12.34
N GLY A 238 -16.40 14.73 -13.34
CA GLY A 238 -17.15 15.24 -14.49
C GLY A 238 -16.32 15.58 -15.74
N SER A 239 -14.99 15.49 -15.70
CA SER A 239 -14.13 15.82 -16.86
C SER A 239 -13.35 14.62 -17.40
N PHE A 240 -13.88 13.41 -17.26
CA PHE A 240 -13.22 12.23 -17.81
C PHE A 240 -13.24 12.30 -19.35
N PRO A 241 -12.07 12.13 -20.02
CA PRO A 241 -11.94 12.48 -21.44
C PRO A 241 -12.56 11.46 -22.42
N PHE A 242 -12.83 10.23 -21.93
CA PHE A 242 -13.36 9.16 -22.77
C PHE A 242 -14.83 8.92 -22.42
N SER A 243 -15.74 9.09 -23.39
CA SER A 243 -17.17 8.78 -23.22
C SER A 243 -17.42 7.28 -23.18
N GLN A 244 -18.49 6.86 -22.49
CA GLN A 244 -19.00 5.49 -22.47
C GLN A 244 -18.02 4.42 -21.96
N TRP A 245 -17.20 4.75 -20.97
CA TRP A 245 -16.38 3.75 -20.31
C TRP A 245 -17.23 2.90 -19.37
N GLN A 246 -17.55 1.70 -19.82
CA GLN A 246 -18.52 0.82 -19.18
C GLN A 246 -18.01 -0.62 -19.13
N ASN A 247 -18.50 -1.37 -18.14
CA ASN A 247 -18.35 -2.82 -18.11
C ASN A 247 -19.30 -3.48 -19.15
N THR A 248 -18.89 -4.64 -19.65
CA THR A 248 -19.72 -5.46 -20.52
C THR A 248 -20.73 -6.28 -19.69
N ASN A 249 -20.24 -7.02 -18.70
CA ASN A 249 -20.98 -8.05 -17.97
C ASN A 249 -21.00 -7.86 -16.45
N PHE A 250 -20.65 -6.67 -15.95
CA PHE A 250 -20.63 -6.39 -14.51
C PHE A 250 -21.33 -5.07 -14.22
N GLU A 251 -22.07 -5.03 -13.13
CA GLU A 251 -22.76 -3.83 -12.64
C GLU A 251 -22.33 -3.50 -11.22
N THR A 252 -21.94 -2.25 -10.99
CA THR A 252 -21.65 -1.74 -9.66
C THR A 252 -22.95 -1.33 -8.97
N PRO A 253 -23.20 -1.77 -7.73
CA PRO A 253 -24.40 -1.35 -7.00
C PRO A 253 -24.55 0.17 -6.94
N GLY A 254 -25.70 0.67 -7.39
CA GLY A 254 -26.02 2.10 -7.45
C GLY A 254 -25.42 2.88 -8.63
N TYR A 255 -24.58 2.26 -9.47
CA TYR A 255 -23.91 2.90 -10.61
C TYR A 255 -24.12 2.16 -11.94
N GLY A 256 -24.72 0.96 -11.92
CA GLY A 256 -24.90 0.15 -13.12
C GLY A 256 -23.56 -0.25 -13.74
N LYS A 257 -23.46 -0.15 -15.05
CA LYS A 257 -22.27 -0.54 -15.83
C LYS A 257 -21.21 0.55 -15.95
N GLU A 258 -21.55 1.79 -15.64
CA GLU A 258 -20.64 2.91 -15.76
C GLU A 258 -19.45 2.79 -14.80
N LEU A 259 -18.28 3.18 -15.26
CA LEU A 259 -17.04 3.12 -14.48
C LEU A 259 -16.65 4.46 -13.85
N VAL A 260 -17.17 5.59 -14.39
CA VAL A 260 -16.86 6.94 -13.94
C VAL A 260 -18.08 7.84 -14.05
N SER A 261 -18.15 8.89 -13.22
CA SER A 261 -19.17 9.92 -13.30
C SER A 261 -18.79 10.98 -14.34
N TYR A 262 -19.72 11.32 -15.24
CA TYR A 262 -19.55 12.34 -16.28
C TYR A 262 -20.14 13.70 -15.88
N SER A 263 -20.64 13.86 -14.68
CA SER A 263 -21.19 15.10 -14.15
C SER A 263 -20.40 15.58 -12.94
N PHE A 264 -20.24 16.91 -12.85
CA PHE A 264 -19.59 17.53 -11.69
C PHE A 264 -20.48 17.39 -10.44
N ASP A 265 -19.85 17.03 -9.33
CA ASP A 265 -20.47 16.93 -8.01
C ASP A 265 -19.67 17.76 -6.99
N ILE A 266 -20.27 18.85 -6.48
CA ILE A 266 -19.67 19.71 -5.46
C ILE A 266 -19.47 18.99 -4.12
N GLU A 267 -20.25 17.93 -3.83
CA GLU A 267 -20.12 17.20 -2.57
C GLU A 267 -18.79 16.46 -2.47
N LYS A 268 -18.18 16.08 -3.58
CA LYS A 268 -16.82 15.50 -3.59
C LYS A 268 -15.79 16.50 -3.02
N TRP A 269 -15.89 17.79 -3.37
CA TRP A 269 -15.03 18.83 -2.81
C TRP A 269 -15.31 19.09 -1.34
N ARG A 270 -16.58 19.05 -0.90
CA ARG A 270 -16.94 19.19 0.51
C ARG A 270 -16.37 18.03 1.34
N LYS A 271 -16.52 16.78 0.85
CA LYS A 271 -15.91 15.61 1.48
C LYS A 271 -14.38 15.70 1.54
N ALA A 272 -13.72 16.20 0.49
CA ALA A 272 -12.27 16.39 0.47
C ALA A 272 -11.84 17.44 1.51
N LYS A 273 -12.53 18.59 1.59
CA LYS A 273 -12.26 19.63 2.61
C LYS A 273 -12.41 19.09 4.03
N THR A 274 -13.49 18.35 4.31
CA THR A 274 -13.73 17.76 5.64
C THR A 274 -12.61 16.78 5.98
N ALA A 275 -12.30 15.82 5.09
CA ALA A 275 -11.26 14.84 5.32
C ALA A 275 -9.86 15.46 5.52
N ALA A 276 -9.56 16.56 4.83
CA ALA A 276 -8.32 17.31 5.03
C ALA A 276 -8.26 17.98 6.42
N ARG A 277 -9.38 18.55 6.89
CA ARG A 277 -9.46 19.15 8.22
C ARG A 277 -9.31 18.07 9.31
N ASP A 278 -10.05 16.97 9.18
CA ASP A 278 -9.98 15.85 10.13
C ASP A 278 -8.55 15.30 10.23
N ALA A 279 -7.84 15.19 9.09
CA ALA A 279 -6.46 14.72 9.06
C ALA A 279 -5.49 15.69 9.78
N ILE A 280 -5.66 17.00 9.63
CA ILE A 280 -4.88 18.02 10.34
C ILE A 280 -5.17 17.95 11.82
N ASP A 281 -6.44 17.96 12.20
CA ASP A 281 -6.87 18.04 13.59
C ASP A 281 -6.38 16.81 14.40
N ILE A 282 -6.51 15.59 13.86
CA ILE A 282 -5.99 14.38 14.51
C ILE A 282 -4.46 14.36 14.58
N ALA A 283 -3.76 14.86 13.55
CA ALA A 283 -2.30 14.92 13.53
C ALA A 283 -1.79 15.90 14.60
N GLU A 284 -2.32 17.13 14.64
CA GLU A 284 -1.93 18.16 15.60
C GLU A 284 -2.24 17.74 17.04
N ALA A 285 -3.41 17.14 17.28
CA ALA A 285 -3.79 16.60 18.60
C ALA A 285 -2.83 15.50 19.10
N ASN A 286 -2.06 14.89 18.20
CA ASN A 286 -1.08 13.84 18.53
C ASN A 286 0.38 14.30 18.30
N GLY A 287 0.64 15.61 18.33
CA GLY A 287 1.98 16.18 18.27
C GLY A 287 2.64 16.10 16.89
N ARG A 288 1.85 15.86 15.82
CA ARG A 288 2.34 15.84 14.43
C ARG A 288 1.91 17.15 13.76
N HIS A 289 2.86 18.05 13.59
CA HIS A 289 2.67 19.37 12.96
C HIS A 289 3.84 19.69 12.03
N LEU A 290 3.67 20.72 11.22
CA LEU A 290 4.77 21.24 10.42
C LEU A 290 5.80 21.90 11.32
N VAL A 291 7.07 21.59 11.12
CA VAL A 291 8.16 22.16 11.91
C VAL A 291 8.15 23.69 11.79
N THR A 292 8.07 24.39 12.92
CA THR A 292 8.09 25.85 12.97
C THR A 292 9.51 26.41 12.79
N MET A 293 9.60 27.69 12.43
CA MET A 293 10.92 28.37 12.37
C MET A 293 11.68 28.32 13.69
N SER A 294 10.98 28.47 14.82
CA SER A 294 11.59 28.43 16.16
C SER A 294 12.15 27.04 16.51
N GLU A 295 11.45 25.96 16.10
CA GLU A 295 11.95 24.60 16.26
C GLU A 295 13.17 24.35 15.39
N MET A 296 13.14 24.78 14.11
CA MET A 296 14.31 24.70 13.23
C MET A 296 15.51 25.47 13.77
N GLU A 297 15.32 26.66 14.33
CA GLU A 297 16.37 27.46 14.96
C GLU A 297 16.97 26.72 16.16
N THR A 298 16.13 26.10 16.99
CA THR A 298 16.57 25.30 18.13
C THR A 298 17.38 24.07 17.69
N MET A 299 16.90 23.34 16.68
CA MET A 299 17.60 22.19 16.12
C MET A 299 18.95 22.63 15.53
N ALA A 300 18.96 23.71 14.76
CA ALA A 300 20.17 24.25 14.14
C ALA A 300 21.22 24.71 15.17
N ALA A 301 20.81 25.34 16.27
CA ALA A 301 21.70 25.77 17.34
C ALA A 301 22.43 24.58 17.98
N ASN A 302 21.81 23.43 18.08
CA ASN A 302 22.41 22.22 18.64
C ASN A 302 23.48 21.61 17.72
N HIS A 303 23.45 21.88 16.42
CA HIS A 303 24.38 21.32 15.42
C HIS A 303 25.57 22.23 15.07
N LYS A 304 25.73 23.40 15.70
CA LYS A 304 26.84 24.35 15.47
C LYS A 304 27.09 24.62 13.99
N ILE A 305 26.10 25.17 13.29
CA ILE A 305 26.12 25.41 11.85
C ILE A 305 27.32 26.30 11.46
N SER A 306 28.20 25.83 10.56
CA SER A 306 29.23 26.62 9.93
C SER A 306 28.67 27.41 8.75
N THR A 307 28.81 28.73 8.78
CA THR A 307 28.41 29.61 7.66
C THR A 307 29.22 29.37 6.38
N THR A 308 30.36 28.71 6.47
CA THR A 308 31.21 28.36 5.32
C THR A 308 30.69 27.16 4.52
N ASP A 309 29.97 26.25 5.15
CA ASP A 309 29.40 25.06 4.45
C ASP A 309 28.29 25.42 3.45
N ALA A 310 27.65 26.52 3.66
CA ALA A 310 26.47 26.89 2.91
C ALA A 310 26.79 27.58 1.58
N ALA A 311 27.84 28.41 1.50
CA ALA A 311 28.25 29.01 0.24
C ALA A 311 28.65 27.96 -0.82
N TYR A 312 29.05 26.76 -0.36
CA TYR A 312 29.39 25.65 -1.23
C TYR A 312 28.20 24.95 -1.87
N TRP A 313 27.03 24.94 -1.20
CA TRP A 313 25.88 24.10 -1.60
C TRP A 313 24.80 24.83 -2.41
N ILE A 314 24.87 26.15 -2.54
CA ILE A 314 23.90 26.94 -3.28
C ILE A 314 24.68 27.88 -4.25
N PRO A 315 25.18 27.33 -5.37
CA PRO A 315 25.88 28.14 -6.36
C PRO A 315 24.99 29.23 -6.92
N GLY A 316 25.45 30.46 -6.95
CA GLY A 316 24.72 31.59 -7.49
C GLY A 316 23.74 32.27 -6.52
N LEU A 317 23.69 31.87 -5.24
CA LEU A 317 22.95 32.60 -4.24
C LEU A 317 23.67 33.91 -3.88
N ASP A 318 22.96 35.04 -4.11
CA ASP A 318 23.45 36.35 -3.72
C ASP A 318 23.18 36.62 -2.23
N THR A 319 24.18 36.39 -1.39
CA THR A 319 24.15 36.67 0.06
C THR A 319 24.44 38.12 0.40
N SER A 320 24.64 39.00 -0.58
CA SER A 320 24.81 40.44 -0.34
C SER A 320 23.48 41.16 -0.09
N THR A 321 22.36 40.52 -0.44
CA THR A 321 21.01 41.05 -0.21
C THR A 321 20.38 40.48 1.06
N PRO A 322 19.53 41.24 1.80
CA PRO A 322 18.80 40.75 2.97
C PRO A 322 17.95 39.53 2.66
N GLU A 323 17.30 39.50 1.50
CA GLU A 323 16.47 38.38 1.02
C GLU A 323 17.30 37.13 0.77
N GLY A 324 18.50 37.28 0.18
CA GLY A 324 19.42 36.17 -0.04
C GLY A 324 19.98 35.60 1.27
N VAL A 325 20.28 36.46 2.25
CA VAL A 325 20.70 36.01 3.60
C VAL A 325 19.58 35.27 4.31
N GLU A 326 18.35 35.75 4.24
CA GLU A 326 17.21 35.10 4.88
C GLU A 326 16.87 33.75 4.22
N PHE A 327 16.87 33.69 2.89
CA PHE A 327 16.68 32.45 2.14
C PHE A 327 17.76 31.43 2.51
N TYR A 328 18.98 31.85 2.60
CA TYR A 328 20.14 31.07 3.00
C TYR A 328 19.98 30.46 4.40
N LYS A 329 19.57 31.27 5.39
CA LYS A 329 19.29 30.79 6.74
C LYS A 329 18.23 29.70 6.75
N ARG A 330 17.14 29.90 6.01
CA ARG A 330 16.04 28.92 5.91
C ARG A 330 16.51 27.59 5.35
N VAL A 331 17.28 27.62 4.27
CA VAL A 331 17.84 26.40 3.66
C VAL A 331 18.77 25.66 4.63
N LEU A 332 19.61 26.39 5.36
CA LEU A 332 20.46 25.81 6.39
C LEU A 332 19.65 25.16 7.51
N LEU A 333 18.66 25.87 8.04
CA LEU A 333 17.81 25.39 9.12
C LEU A 333 17.06 24.11 8.70
N MET A 334 16.49 24.09 7.48
CA MET A 334 15.86 22.90 6.92
C MET A 334 16.82 21.72 6.82
N ARG A 335 18.02 21.94 6.30
CA ARG A 335 19.02 20.89 6.12
C ARG A 335 19.44 20.26 7.46
N TYR A 336 19.66 21.07 8.48
CA TYR A 336 20.08 20.57 9.79
C TYR A 336 18.92 19.94 10.57
N ALA A 337 17.72 20.46 10.43
CA ALA A 337 16.51 19.82 10.98
C ALA A 337 16.22 18.44 10.35
N MET A 338 16.63 18.22 9.09
CA MET A 338 16.51 16.92 8.44
C MET A 338 17.67 15.95 8.76
N ALA A 339 18.78 16.44 9.29
CA ALA A 339 19.95 15.63 9.64
C ALA A 339 19.97 15.20 11.12
N SER A 340 19.12 15.80 11.95
CA SER A 340 18.89 15.46 13.36
C SER A 340 17.83 14.37 13.51
#